data_e2d36621471cf46c5be0350cce3f3fb3
#
_entry.id   e2d36621471cf46c5be0350cce3f3fb3
#
_cell.length_a   1.000
_cell.length_b   1.000
_cell.length_c   1.000
_cell.angle_alpha   90.00
_cell.angle_beta   90.00
_cell.angle_gamma   90.00
#
_symmetry.space_group_name_H-M   'P 1'
#
loop_
_entity.id
_entity.type
_entity.pdbx_description
1 polymer ?
#
loop_
_entity_poly.entity_id
_entity_poly.type
_entity_poly.pdbx_seq_one_letter_code
_entity_poly.pdbx_strand_id
1 'polypeptide(L)'
;MRTRTVFLTLAAVATLAAQTSFNPPRTADGKPDFSGIYEWPKTNEGERCKCSATVFDKKKFPPLKPGGEPLYEPRTGDPRHDEPRDFCLPAGFPSGMLSANAVRFVENKQFLIMAHEFQGMTRLIPLDGRPHRKGLEPSFYGDPVGHWEGDTLVIETNGFKRWGLDDYFYTNPNEYRMHSDALTVTEHISWKDAKTLNYGLTLDDPKIFTKAWSQDFTMTLHPDWDQMGIFEYVCEENNRCPGGKCAK
;
A
#
# COMPACT_ATOMS: atom_id res chain seq x y z
N MET A 1 45.35 65.02 17.07
CA MET A 1 45.28 63.57 16.79
C MET A 1 43.91 63.23 16.29
N ARG A 2 43.79 62.88 14.99
CA ARG A 2 42.51 62.47 14.40
C ARG A 2 42.51 60.95 14.19
N THR A 3 41.72 60.24 14.95
CA THR A 3 41.55 58.79 14.87
C THR A 3 40.62 58.43 13.69
N ARG A 4 41.15 57.70 12.70
CA ARG A 4 40.37 57.19 11.58
C ARG A 4 39.84 55.80 11.94
N THR A 5 38.55 55.69 12.08
CA THR A 5 37.86 54.40 12.25
C THR A 5 37.64 53.78 10.88
N VAL A 6 38.25 52.61 10.64
CA VAL A 6 38.04 51.78 9.44
C VAL A 6 36.89 50.82 9.70
N PHE A 7 35.80 50.96 8.95
CA PHE A 7 34.72 49.96 8.93
C PHE A 7 35.05 48.86 7.93
N LEU A 8 35.24 47.64 8.44
CA LEU A 8 35.34 46.45 7.62
C LEU A 8 33.92 45.92 7.39
N THR A 9 33.41 46.00 6.15
CA THR A 9 32.16 45.36 5.74
C THR A 9 32.45 43.91 5.36
N LEU A 10 31.97 42.97 6.17
CA LEU A 10 31.96 41.55 5.83
C LEU A 10 30.80 41.30 4.81
N ALA A 11 31.14 40.98 3.58
CA ALA A 11 30.18 40.50 2.58
C ALA A 11 29.93 39.02 2.83
N ALA A 12 28.75 38.65 3.33
CA ALA A 12 28.32 37.27 3.44
C ALA A 12 27.92 36.75 2.03
N VAL A 13 28.74 35.86 1.49
CA VAL A 13 28.40 35.13 0.26
C VAL A 13 27.43 34.01 0.64
N ALA A 14 26.14 34.22 0.38
CA ALA A 14 25.15 33.16 0.47
C ALA A 14 25.31 32.20 -0.72
N THR A 15 25.86 31.01 -0.50
CA THR A 15 25.87 29.93 -1.47
C THR A 15 24.44 29.39 -1.56
N LEU A 16 23.71 29.76 -2.60
CA LEU A 16 22.47 29.11 -2.99
C LEU A 16 22.83 27.70 -3.48
N ALA A 17 22.62 26.69 -2.64
CA ALA A 17 22.64 25.31 -3.09
C ALA A 17 21.44 25.13 -4.06
N ALA A 18 21.73 25.01 -5.34
CA ALA A 18 20.74 24.63 -6.34
C ALA A 18 20.26 23.22 -5.98
N GLN A 19 19.07 23.09 -5.40
CA GLN A 19 18.38 21.82 -5.32
C GLN A 19 18.12 21.39 -6.77
N THR A 20 18.83 20.37 -7.24
CA THR A 20 18.51 19.72 -8.50
C THR A 20 17.08 19.16 -8.35
N SER A 21 16.12 19.82 -8.98
CA SER A 21 14.75 19.36 -9.00
C SER A 21 14.73 18.00 -9.70
N PHE A 22 14.33 16.94 -8.98
CA PHE A 22 14.10 15.64 -9.56
C PHE A 22 13.00 15.77 -10.62
N ASN A 23 13.29 15.26 -11.83
CA ASN A 23 12.32 15.17 -12.91
C ASN A 23 11.97 13.69 -13.07
N PRO A 24 10.74 13.26 -12.73
CA PRO A 24 10.37 11.85 -12.81
C PRO A 24 10.37 11.34 -14.26
N PRO A 25 10.63 10.04 -14.47
CA PRO A 25 10.44 9.42 -15.76
C PRO A 25 8.99 9.61 -16.23
N ARG A 26 8.80 9.67 -17.56
CA ARG A 26 7.49 9.94 -18.16
C ARG A 26 7.14 8.87 -19.16
N THR A 27 5.86 8.48 -19.19
CA THR A 27 5.25 7.68 -20.24
C THR A 27 5.12 8.49 -21.54
N ALA A 28 4.80 7.83 -22.64
CA ALA A 28 4.68 8.49 -23.95
C ALA A 28 3.61 9.58 -24.02
N ASP A 29 2.61 9.53 -23.14
CA ASP A 29 1.55 10.55 -22.99
C ASP A 29 1.87 11.62 -21.94
N GLY A 30 3.12 11.64 -21.42
CA GLY A 30 3.65 12.67 -20.56
C GLY A 30 3.29 12.55 -19.07
N LYS A 31 2.60 11.49 -18.67
CA LYS A 31 2.33 11.19 -17.26
C LYS A 31 3.58 10.60 -16.59
N PRO A 32 3.74 10.73 -15.25
CA PRO A 32 4.79 10.02 -14.55
C PRO A 32 4.74 8.53 -14.84
N ASP A 33 5.89 7.91 -15.09
CA ASP A 33 6.01 6.46 -15.28
C ASP A 33 6.41 5.81 -13.96
N PHE A 34 5.55 4.95 -13.44
CA PHE A 34 5.78 4.19 -12.21
C PHE A 34 6.25 2.75 -12.48
N SER A 35 6.54 2.39 -13.72
CA SER A 35 7.00 1.03 -14.06
C SER A 35 8.28 0.66 -13.32
N GLY A 36 8.31 -0.56 -12.77
CA GLY A 36 9.47 -1.07 -12.02
C GLY A 36 9.10 -2.08 -10.95
N ILE A 37 10.10 -2.58 -10.23
CA ILE A 37 9.92 -3.45 -9.07
C ILE A 37 10.23 -2.66 -7.81
N TYR A 38 9.31 -2.72 -6.87
CA TYR A 38 9.37 -1.99 -5.61
C TYR A 38 9.37 -2.93 -4.42
N GLU A 39 10.02 -2.49 -3.35
CA GLU A 39 9.73 -3.03 -2.02
C GLU A 39 8.28 -2.72 -1.62
N TRP A 40 7.78 -3.48 -0.68
CA TRP A 40 6.47 -3.24 -0.05
C TRP A 40 6.39 -1.85 0.60
N PRO A 41 5.18 -1.29 0.78
CA PRO A 41 4.97 -0.01 1.45
C PRO A 41 5.53 -0.01 2.87
N LYS A 42 6.38 0.98 3.20
CA LYS A 42 6.99 1.17 4.53
C LYS A 42 6.53 2.49 5.11
N THR A 43 6.30 2.52 6.42
CA THR A 43 6.03 3.78 7.12
C THR A 43 7.25 4.69 7.12
N ASN A 44 7.05 6.00 7.11
CA ASN A 44 8.14 6.98 7.13
C ASN A 44 8.94 6.97 8.45
N GLU A 45 8.46 6.32 9.48
CA GLU A 45 9.10 6.24 10.80
C GLU A 45 10.22 5.19 10.87
N GLY A 46 10.53 4.51 9.76
CA GLY A 46 11.72 3.65 9.64
C GLY A 46 11.74 2.40 10.50
N GLU A 47 10.76 2.20 11.33
CA GLU A 47 10.67 0.99 12.14
C GLU A 47 10.17 -0.18 11.30
N ARG A 48 11.12 -1.00 10.90
CA ARG A 48 10.81 -2.38 10.55
C ARG A 48 10.16 -3.04 11.76
N CYS A 49 8.88 -3.32 11.68
CA CYS A 49 8.39 -4.43 12.45
C CYS A 49 9.22 -5.66 12.06
N LYS A 50 9.78 -6.38 13.02
CA LYS A 50 10.48 -7.65 12.81
C LYS A 50 9.54 -8.76 12.31
N CYS A 51 8.28 -8.46 12.19
CA CYS A 51 7.20 -9.27 11.68
C CYS A 51 6.61 -8.55 10.48
N SER A 52 6.19 -9.28 9.46
CA SER A 52 5.52 -8.76 8.27
C SER A 52 4.51 -7.67 8.67
N ALA A 53 4.68 -6.53 8.09
CA ALA A 53 3.74 -5.47 7.78
C ALA A 53 2.44 -5.35 8.59
N THR A 54 2.50 -5.28 9.89
CA THR A 54 1.39 -4.67 10.60
C THR A 54 1.52 -3.18 10.49
N VAL A 55 0.84 -2.62 9.58
CA VAL A 55 1.14 -1.28 9.11
C VAL A 55 0.31 -0.24 9.79
N PHE A 56 -0.84 -0.64 10.32
CA PHE A 56 -1.75 0.30 10.95
C PHE A 56 -1.57 0.29 12.47
N ASP A 57 -1.02 1.38 12.99
CA ASP A 57 -0.95 1.58 14.45
C ASP A 57 -2.36 1.64 15.03
N LYS A 58 -2.69 0.69 15.93
CA LYS A 58 -3.98 0.62 16.63
C LYS A 58 -4.38 1.94 17.28
N LYS A 59 -3.40 2.72 17.75
CA LYS A 59 -3.64 4.01 18.41
C LYS A 59 -3.99 5.14 17.46
N LYS A 60 -3.69 4.98 16.16
CA LYS A 60 -3.92 6.00 15.13
C LYS A 60 -5.25 5.82 14.40
N PHE A 61 -5.94 4.69 14.57
CA PHE A 61 -7.25 4.49 13.95
C PHE A 61 -8.28 5.53 14.44
N PRO A 62 -9.22 5.91 13.56
CA PRO A 62 -10.32 6.77 14.00
C PRO A 62 -11.17 6.06 15.04
N PRO A 63 -11.93 6.80 15.85
CA PRO A 63 -12.87 6.20 16.79
C PRO A 63 -13.84 5.27 16.07
N LEU A 64 -14.11 4.10 16.67
CA LEU A 64 -15.06 3.13 16.15
C LEU A 64 -16.48 3.69 16.24
N LYS A 65 -17.31 3.33 15.26
CA LYS A 65 -18.71 3.73 15.23
C LYS A 65 -19.49 2.98 16.31
N PRO A 66 -20.20 3.67 17.22
CA PRO A 66 -21.02 3.00 18.23
C PRO A 66 -22.09 2.11 17.58
N GLY A 67 -22.15 0.84 17.98
CA GLY A 67 -23.10 -0.13 17.40
C GLY A 67 -22.82 -0.51 15.94
N GLY A 68 -21.67 -0.10 15.41
CA GLY A 68 -21.22 -0.49 14.08
C GLY A 68 -20.64 -1.92 14.02
N GLU A 69 -20.20 -2.33 12.85
CA GLU A 69 -19.51 -3.60 12.69
C GLU A 69 -18.18 -3.60 13.47
N PRO A 70 -17.79 -4.73 14.08
CA PRO A 70 -16.53 -4.81 14.83
C PRO A 70 -15.32 -4.73 13.90
N LEU A 71 -14.33 -3.90 14.23
CA LEU A 71 -13.02 -3.90 13.58
C LEU A 71 -12.23 -5.16 13.96
N TYR A 72 -12.32 -5.58 15.23
CA TYR A 72 -11.59 -6.74 15.75
C TYR A 72 -12.54 -7.91 15.90
N GLU A 73 -12.15 -9.06 15.38
CA GLU A 73 -12.88 -10.31 15.52
C GLU A 73 -12.06 -11.34 16.27
N PRO A 74 -12.69 -12.08 17.21
CA PRO A 74 -12.03 -13.17 17.89
C PRO A 74 -11.76 -14.32 16.92
N ARG A 75 -10.71 -15.09 17.18
CA ARG A 75 -10.50 -16.36 16.47
C ARG A 75 -11.58 -17.37 16.86
N THR A 76 -12.02 -18.11 15.87
CA THR A 76 -13.13 -19.08 16.02
C THR A 76 -12.65 -20.47 16.37
N GLY A 77 -11.37 -20.77 16.11
CA GLY A 77 -10.82 -22.13 16.14
C GLY A 77 -11.06 -22.91 14.83
N ASP A 78 -11.80 -22.35 13.87
CA ASP A 78 -11.86 -22.88 12.52
C ASP A 78 -10.67 -22.38 11.71
N PRO A 79 -9.72 -23.22 11.32
CA PRO A 79 -8.53 -22.78 10.61
C PRO A 79 -8.84 -22.14 9.25
N ARG A 80 -9.94 -22.48 8.59
CA ARG A 80 -10.34 -21.81 7.33
C ARG A 80 -10.73 -20.36 7.54
N HIS A 81 -11.27 -20.05 8.70
CA HIS A 81 -11.65 -18.72 9.09
C HIS A 81 -10.43 -17.96 9.67
N ASP A 82 -9.67 -18.64 10.54
CA ASP A 82 -8.62 -18.01 11.32
C ASP A 82 -7.30 -17.87 10.56
N GLU A 83 -7.03 -18.77 9.60
CA GLU A 83 -5.83 -18.79 8.76
C GLU A 83 -6.22 -19.01 7.27
N PRO A 84 -7.03 -18.13 6.69
CA PRO A 84 -7.61 -18.37 5.35
C PRO A 84 -6.55 -18.53 4.25
N ARG A 85 -5.36 -17.95 4.41
CA ARG A 85 -4.25 -18.07 3.45
C ARG A 85 -3.63 -19.45 3.41
N ASP A 86 -3.69 -20.21 4.48
CA ASP A 86 -3.25 -21.61 4.53
C ASP A 86 -4.15 -22.52 3.69
N PHE A 87 -5.34 -22.05 3.31
CA PHE A 87 -6.30 -22.71 2.45
C PHE A 87 -6.40 -22.05 1.06
N CYS A 88 -5.35 -21.39 0.62
CA CYS A 88 -5.27 -20.69 -0.66
C CYS A 88 -6.33 -19.62 -0.88
N LEU A 89 -6.95 -19.10 0.18
CA LEU A 89 -7.81 -17.94 0.09
C LEU A 89 -6.94 -16.65 -0.03
N PRO A 90 -7.37 -15.67 -0.83
CA PRO A 90 -6.59 -14.48 -1.07
C PRO A 90 -6.34 -13.66 0.19
N ALA A 91 -5.20 -12.98 0.26
CA ALA A 91 -4.97 -11.98 1.31
C ALA A 91 -5.98 -10.83 1.24
N GLY A 92 -6.48 -10.54 0.05
CA GLY A 92 -7.37 -9.41 -0.20
C GLY A 92 -6.62 -8.07 -0.24
N PHE A 93 -7.36 -7.00 -0.46
CA PHE A 93 -6.85 -5.64 -0.41
C PHE A 93 -7.58 -4.87 0.72
N PRO A 94 -6.87 -4.07 1.55
CA PRO A 94 -5.47 -3.66 1.39
C PRO A 94 -4.42 -4.64 1.94
N SER A 95 -4.79 -5.71 2.65
CA SER A 95 -3.85 -6.62 3.33
C SER A 95 -2.72 -7.13 2.43
N GLY A 96 -3.04 -7.60 1.22
CA GLY A 96 -2.05 -8.12 0.28
C GLY A 96 -1.03 -7.07 -0.18
N MET A 97 -1.46 -5.81 -0.38
CA MET A 97 -0.57 -4.71 -0.77
C MET A 97 0.42 -4.36 0.33
N LEU A 98 0.02 -4.57 1.57
CA LEU A 98 0.81 -4.23 2.74
C LEU A 98 1.71 -5.38 3.20
N SER A 99 1.67 -6.54 2.55
CA SER A 99 2.55 -7.67 2.84
C SER A 99 3.99 -7.37 2.46
N ALA A 100 4.95 -7.97 3.20
CA ALA A 100 6.37 -7.70 3.05
C ALA A 100 7.00 -8.43 1.85
N ASN A 101 6.44 -8.23 0.66
CA ASN A 101 6.85 -8.86 -0.59
C ASN A 101 7.00 -7.82 -1.70
N ALA A 102 7.82 -8.14 -2.69
CA ALA A 102 8.01 -7.27 -3.83
C ALA A 102 6.72 -7.09 -4.65
N VAL A 103 6.60 -5.94 -5.28
CA VAL A 103 5.53 -5.64 -6.21
C VAL A 103 6.10 -5.05 -7.49
N ARG A 104 5.69 -5.60 -8.63
CA ARG A 104 6.01 -5.06 -9.96
C ARG A 104 4.86 -4.17 -10.44
N PHE A 105 5.21 -2.95 -10.80
CA PHE A 105 4.32 -2.03 -11.51
C PHE A 105 4.63 -2.10 -13.00
N VAL A 106 3.59 -2.26 -13.81
CA VAL A 106 3.66 -2.17 -15.27
C VAL A 106 2.57 -1.20 -15.70
N GLU A 107 3.00 -0.11 -16.32
CA GLU A 107 2.10 0.98 -16.69
C GLU A 107 2.07 1.21 -18.20
N ASN A 108 0.91 1.55 -18.68
CA ASN A 108 0.70 2.13 -20.01
C ASN A 108 -0.44 3.16 -19.95
N LYS A 109 -0.76 3.79 -21.08
CA LYS A 109 -1.81 4.80 -21.15
C LYS A 109 -3.19 4.35 -20.64
N GLN A 110 -3.48 3.06 -20.63
CA GLN A 110 -4.82 2.50 -20.36
C GLN A 110 -4.94 1.90 -18.96
N PHE A 111 -3.86 1.36 -18.43
CA PHE A 111 -3.86 0.71 -17.11
C PHE A 111 -2.52 0.77 -16.39
N LEU A 112 -2.60 0.71 -15.07
CA LEU A 112 -1.54 0.25 -14.20
C LEU A 112 -1.84 -1.19 -13.76
N ILE A 113 -0.86 -2.09 -13.92
CA ILE A 113 -0.87 -3.42 -13.34
C ILE A 113 0.06 -3.43 -12.14
N MET A 114 -0.45 -3.84 -10.98
CA MET A 114 0.34 -4.13 -9.79
C MET A 114 0.36 -5.64 -9.60
N ALA A 115 1.49 -6.26 -9.94
CA ALA A 115 1.71 -7.69 -9.75
C ALA A 115 2.54 -7.91 -8.49
N HIS A 116 1.95 -8.56 -7.48
CA HIS A 116 2.58 -8.85 -6.22
C HIS A 116 3.19 -10.25 -6.23
N GLU A 117 4.35 -10.37 -5.63
CA GLU A 117 4.96 -11.66 -5.37
C GLU A 117 4.10 -12.50 -4.41
N PHE A 118 3.54 -11.85 -3.38
CA PHE A 118 2.71 -12.53 -2.41
C PHE A 118 1.40 -13.05 -3.02
N GLN A 119 1.20 -14.36 -2.96
CA GLN A 119 0.04 -15.09 -3.52
C GLN A 119 -0.21 -14.85 -5.02
N GLY A 120 0.78 -14.36 -5.78
CA GLY A 120 0.59 -14.03 -7.18
C GLY A 120 -0.53 -13.01 -7.44
N MET A 121 -0.83 -12.17 -6.44
CA MET A 121 -1.90 -11.19 -6.54
C MET A 121 -1.63 -10.21 -7.66
N THR A 122 -2.62 -10.01 -8.53
CA THR A 122 -2.53 -9.02 -9.61
C THR A 122 -3.74 -8.09 -9.55
N ARG A 123 -3.48 -6.79 -9.51
CA ARG A 123 -4.49 -5.74 -9.62
C ARG A 123 -4.33 -5.04 -10.96
N LEU A 124 -5.38 -5.07 -11.77
CA LEU A 124 -5.50 -4.31 -13.01
C LEU A 124 -6.32 -3.04 -12.73
N ILE A 125 -5.72 -1.89 -12.87
CA ILE A 125 -6.29 -0.59 -12.56
C ILE A 125 -6.47 0.18 -13.88
N PRO A 126 -7.71 0.34 -14.37
CA PRO A 126 -7.98 1.17 -15.53
C PRO A 126 -7.64 2.64 -15.26
N LEU A 127 -6.99 3.31 -16.23
CA LEU A 127 -6.60 4.74 -16.18
C LEU A 127 -7.34 5.58 -17.22
N ASP A 128 -8.38 5.04 -17.83
CA ASP A 128 -9.12 5.67 -18.94
C ASP A 128 -10.30 6.54 -18.49
N GLY A 129 -10.40 6.82 -17.17
CA GLY A 129 -11.44 7.68 -16.60
C GLY A 129 -12.81 7.02 -16.52
N ARG A 130 -12.91 5.69 -16.67
CA ARG A 130 -14.19 4.98 -16.50
C ARG A 130 -14.67 5.05 -15.06
N PRO A 131 -15.99 5.04 -14.84
CA PRO A 131 -16.54 4.89 -13.49
C PRO A 131 -16.39 3.43 -13.02
N HIS A 132 -16.58 3.23 -11.71
CA HIS A 132 -16.74 1.89 -11.13
C HIS A 132 -17.86 1.12 -11.83
N ARG A 133 -17.66 -0.18 -11.99
CA ARG A 133 -18.61 -1.07 -12.63
C ARG A 133 -19.83 -1.30 -11.72
N LYS A 134 -21.02 -1.23 -12.28
CA LYS A 134 -22.26 -1.45 -11.54
C LYS A 134 -22.63 -2.94 -11.54
N GLY A 135 -23.19 -3.41 -10.42
CA GLY A 135 -23.73 -4.76 -10.31
C GLY A 135 -22.68 -5.88 -10.30
N LEU A 136 -21.42 -5.54 -9.98
CA LEU A 136 -20.41 -6.58 -9.73
C LEU A 136 -20.64 -7.25 -8.39
N GLU A 137 -20.41 -8.56 -8.37
CA GLU A 137 -20.28 -9.29 -7.12
C GLU A 137 -19.07 -8.78 -6.33
N PRO A 138 -19.21 -8.56 -5.02
CA PRO A 138 -18.08 -8.15 -4.18
C PRO A 138 -16.91 -9.12 -4.26
N SER A 139 -15.69 -8.60 -4.30
CA SER A 139 -14.48 -9.40 -4.43
C SER A 139 -13.48 -9.11 -3.30
N PHE A 140 -12.43 -9.92 -3.19
CA PHE A 140 -11.35 -9.70 -2.21
C PHE A 140 -10.46 -8.49 -2.53
N TYR A 141 -10.45 -8.05 -3.78
CA TYR A 141 -9.60 -6.96 -4.25
C TYR A 141 -10.37 -5.72 -4.70
N GLY A 142 -11.71 -5.78 -4.65
CA GLY A 142 -12.59 -4.69 -5.07
C GLY A 142 -12.57 -4.43 -6.57
N ASP A 143 -13.08 -3.25 -6.93
CA ASP A 143 -13.15 -2.71 -8.29
C ASP A 143 -12.35 -1.40 -8.34
N PRO A 144 -11.04 -1.43 -8.69
CA PRO A 144 -10.22 -0.23 -8.76
C PRO A 144 -10.46 0.56 -10.04
N VAL A 145 -10.42 1.89 -9.93
CA VAL A 145 -10.35 2.83 -11.05
C VAL A 145 -9.32 3.90 -10.73
N GLY A 146 -8.54 4.33 -11.72
CA GLY A 146 -7.49 5.33 -11.54
C GLY A 146 -7.70 6.56 -12.40
N HIS A 147 -7.26 7.70 -11.87
CA HIS A 147 -7.21 8.96 -12.59
C HIS A 147 -5.99 9.80 -12.15
N TRP A 148 -5.61 10.77 -12.97
CA TRP A 148 -4.46 11.61 -12.70
C TRP A 148 -4.86 12.97 -12.12
N GLU A 149 -4.23 13.34 -11.00
CA GLU A 149 -4.26 14.69 -10.43
C GLU A 149 -2.85 15.31 -10.53
N GLY A 150 -2.59 16.03 -11.61
CA GLY A 150 -1.24 16.50 -11.92
C GLY A 150 -0.27 15.34 -12.14
N ASP A 151 0.75 15.22 -11.29
CA ASP A 151 1.76 14.16 -11.26
C ASP A 151 1.45 13.05 -10.21
N THR A 152 0.26 13.07 -9.63
CA THR A 152 -0.20 12.05 -8.69
C THR A 152 -1.24 11.16 -9.37
N LEU A 153 -1.04 9.86 -9.30
CA LEU A 153 -2.06 8.88 -9.65
C LEU A 153 -2.94 8.64 -8.42
N VAL A 154 -4.23 8.85 -8.57
CA VAL A 154 -5.26 8.56 -7.57
C VAL A 154 -6.00 7.30 -8.01
N ILE A 155 -6.09 6.33 -7.12
CA ILE A 155 -6.81 5.07 -7.37
C ILE A 155 -7.90 4.95 -6.32
N GLU A 156 -9.15 4.83 -6.77
CA GLU A 156 -10.30 4.57 -5.91
C GLU A 156 -10.72 3.11 -6.07
N THR A 157 -10.95 2.43 -4.96
CA THR A 157 -11.37 1.02 -4.95
C THR A 157 -12.56 0.84 -4.02
N ASN A 158 -13.60 0.21 -4.53
CA ASN A 158 -14.80 -0.19 -3.77
C ASN A 158 -15.22 -1.63 -4.14
N GLY A 159 -16.41 -2.08 -3.72
CA GLY A 159 -16.93 -3.40 -4.08
C GLY A 159 -16.20 -4.57 -3.41
N PHE A 160 -15.77 -4.38 -2.17
CA PHE A 160 -15.10 -5.40 -1.39
C PHE A 160 -16.06 -6.40 -0.77
N LYS A 161 -15.63 -7.66 -0.65
CA LYS A 161 -16.15 -8.58 0.36
C LYS A 161 -15.64 -8.17 1.74
N ARG A 162 -16.43 -8.42 2.79
CA ARG A 162 -15.93 -8.32 4.16
C ARG A 162 -14.74 -9.29 4.33
N TRP A 163 -13.55 -8.76 4.72
CA TRP A 163 -12.31 -9.53 4.75
C TRP A 163 -11.27 -8.93 5.72
N GLY A 164 -10.11 -9.60 5.82
CA GLY A 164 -8.99 -9.10 6.61
C GLY A 164 -8.48 -7.74 6.12
N LEU A 165 -8.35 -6.80 7.06
CA LEU A 165 -7.88 -5.45 6.77
C LEU A 165 -6.36 -5.40 6.55
N ASP A 166 -5.62 -6.16 7.35
CA ASP A 166 -4.15 -6.24 7.31
C ASP A 166 -3.64 -7.53 7.97
N ASP A 167 -2.31 -7.60 8.15
CA ASP A 167 -1.64 -8.77 8.75
C ASP A 167 -1.64 -8.80 10.28
N TYR A 168 -2.51 -8.03 10.92
CA TYR A 168 -2.60 -7.97 12.39
C TYR A 168 -2.77 -9.34 13.04
N PHE A 169 -3.50 -10.26 12.40
CA PHE A 169 -3.72 -11.59 12.92
C PHE A 169 -2.43 -12.42 13.10
N TYR A 170 -1.35 -12.15 12.36
CA TYR A 170 -0.06 -12.80 12.56
C TYR A 170 0.64 -12.37 13.84
N THR A 171 0.31 -11.18 14.33
CA THR A 171 0.90 -10.62 15.54
C THR A 171 0.01 -10.74 16.78
N ASN A 172 -1.28 -11.05 16.58
CA ASN A 172 -2.24 -11.25 17.66
C ASN A 172 -2.81 -12.68 17.61
N PRO A 173 -2.57 -13.50 18.65
CA PRO A 173 -3.05 -14.89 18.67
C PRO A 173 -4.56 -15.01 18.94
N ASN A 174 -5.23 -13.94 19.36
CA ASN A 174 -6.61 -13.99 19.83
C ASN A 174 -7.63 -13.37 18.89
N GLU A 175 -7.21 -12.43 18.07
CA GLU A 175 -8.12 -11.66 17.22
C GLU A 175 -7.45 -11.21 15.92
N TYR A 176 -8.24 -10.84 14.93
CA TYR A 176 -7.78 -10.21 13.69
C TYR A 176 -8.64 -9.01 13.32
N ARG A 177 -8.10 -8.13 12.48
CA ARG A 177 -8.79 -6.91 12.04
C ARG A 177 -9.49 -7.16 10.72
N MET A 178 -10.76 -6.73 10.66
CA MET A 178 -11.62 -6.88 9.49
C MET A 178 -12.04 -5.52 8.95
N HIS A 179 -12.25 -5.43 7.65
CA HIS A 179 -13.04 -4.37 7.05
C HIS A 179 -14.41 -4.90 6.65
N SER A 180 -15.39 -4.02 6.51
CA SER A 180 -16.72 -4.38 6.03
C SER A 180 -16.79 -4.39 4.47
N ASP A 181 -17.92 -4.76 3.95
CA ASP A 181 -18.26 -4.64 2.51
C ASP A 181 -18.51 -3.19 2.06
N ALA A 182 -18.62 -2.26 3.01
CA ALA A 182 -18.77 -0.83 2.74
C ALA A 182 -17.42 -0.09 2.65
N LEU A 183 -16.29 -0.80 2.80
CA LEU A 183 -14.97 -0.20 2.68
C LEU A 183 -14.81 0.44 1.31
N THR A 184 -14.29 1.66 1.30
CA THR A 184 -13.66 2.30 0.15
C THR A 184 -12.22 2.62 0.46
N VAL A 185 -11.35 2.47 -0.53
CA VAL A 185 -9.93 2.75 -0.38
C VAL A 185 -9.50 3.73 -1.47
N THR A 186 -8.83 4.80 -1.06
CA THR A 186 -8.19 5.74 -1.98
C THR A 186 -6.68 5.64 -1.81
N GLU A 187 -5.98 5.41 -2.92
CA GLU A 187 -4.52 5.37 -2.98
C GLU A 187 -4.02 6.60 -3.72
N HIS A 188 -2.90 7.19 -3.26
CA HIS A 188 -2.21 8.29 -3.93
C HIS A 188 -0.78 7.88 -4.18
N ILE A 189 -0.36 7.84 -5.44
CA ILE A 189 0.99 7.44 -5.84
C ILE A 189 1.66 8.61 -6.54
N SER A 190 2.85 8.97 -6.06
CA SER A 190 3.68 10.02 -6.68
C SER A 190 5.15 9.74 -6.45
N TRP A 191 6.03 10.25 -7.33
CA TRP A 191 7.45 10.21 -7.09
C TRP A 191 7.85 11.16 -5.97
N LYS A 192 8.60 10.65 -4.99
CA LYS A 192 9.26 11.44 -3.95
C LYS A 192 10.66 11.88 -4.42
N ASP A 193 11.38 10.96 -5.00
CA ASP A 193 12.73 11.14 -5.55
C ASP A 193 13.02 10.05 -6.60
N ALA A 194 14.24 9.96 -7.12
CA ALA A 194 14.62 9.05 -8.21
C ALA A 194 14.48 7.55 -7.87
N LYS A 195 14.30 7.19 -6.61
CA LYS A 195 14.22 5.79 -6.14
C LYS A 195 13.04 5.50 -5.23
N THR A 196 12.23 6.51 -4.93
CA THR A 196 11.21 6.38 -3.89
C THR A 196 9.87 6.92 -4.40
N LEU A 197 8.82 6.14 -4.25
CA LEU A 197 7.46 6.60 -4.37
C LEU A 197 6.90 6.99 -3.00
N ASN A 198 6.10 8.06 -2.97
CA ASN A 198 5.11 8.25 -1.93
C ASN A 198 3.90 7.38 -2.27
N TYR A 199 3.38 6.66 -1.28
CA TYR A 199 2.19 5.85 -1.38
C TYR A 199 1.28 6.19 -0.21
N GLY A 200 0.28 7.02 -0.46
CA GLY A 200 -0.75 7.38 0.51
C GLY A 200 -1.93 6.41 0.41
N LEU A 201 -2.45 5.99 1.55
CA LEU A 201 -3.61 5.10 1.65
C LEU A 201 -4.65 5.72 2.56
N THR A 202 -5.88 5.88 2.07
CA THR A 202 -7.03 6.33 2.85
C THR A 202 -8.08 5.24 2.88
N LEU A 203 -8.51 4.88 4.08
CA LEU A 203 -9.57 3.91 4.33
C LEU A 203 -10.82 4.66 4.81
N ASP A 204 -11.95 4.44 4.16
CA ASP A 204 -13.25 4.90 4.62
C ASP A 204 -14.21 3.70 4.71
N ASP A 205 -14.52 3.32 5.92
CA ASP A 205 -15.46 2.22 6.21
C ASP A 205 -16.56 2.72 7.16
N PRO A 206 -17.67 3.22 6.60
CA PRO A 206 -18.72 3.86 7.39
C PRO A 206 -19.50 2.88 8.27
N LYS A 207 -19.32 1.58 8.13
CA LYS A 207 -19.87 0.59 9.06
C LYS A 207 -19.02 0.40 10.32
N ILE A 208 -17.73 0.71 10.22
CA ILE A 208 -16.74 0.50 11.30
C ILE A 208 -16.30 1.83 11.90
N PHE A 209 -15.92 2.82 11.07
CA PHE A 209 -15.30 4.07 11.50
C PHE A 209 -16.27 5.25 11.50
N THR A 210 -16.02 6.23 12.36
CA THR A 210 -16.77 7.51 12.39
C THR A 210 -16.31 8.49 11.32
N LYS A 211 -15.14 8.29 10.73
CA LYS A 211 -14.54 9.09 9.66
C LYS A 211 -13.45 8.30 8.93
N ALA A 212 -13.12 8.74 7.73
CA ALA A 212 -11.97 8.21 6.98
C ALA A 212 -10.66 8.36 7.75
N TRP A 213 -9.72 7.44 7.49
CA TRP A 213 -8.40 7.38 8.10
C TRP A 213 -7.34 7.23 7.00
N SER A 214 -6.23 7.95 7.15
CA SER A 214 -5.15 7.94 6.17
C SER A 214 -3.80 7.60 6.78
N GLN A 215 -2.97 6.90 6.00
CA GLN A 215 -1.59 6.58 6.34
C GLN A 215 -0.71 6.75 5.10
N ASP A 216 0.45 7.39 5.30
CA ASP A 216 1.46 7.55 4.27
C ASP A 216 2.57 6.51 4.41
N PHE A 217 3.02 6.01 3.27
CA PHE A 217 4.10 5.05 3.12
C PHE A 217 5.09 5.53 2.06
N THR A 218 6.24 4.87 2.03
CA THR A 218 7.19 4.95 0.92
C THR A 218 7.46 3.58 0.34
N MET A 219 7.71 3.51 -0.96
CA MET A 219 8.10 2.29 -1.67
C MET A 219 9.42 2.55 -2.40
N THR A 220 10.41 1.71 -2.15
CA THR A 220 11.74 1.85 -2.78
C THR A 220 11.80 1.09 -4.09
N LEU A 221 12.19 1.77 -5.17
CA LEU A 221 12.45 1.16 -6.47
C LEU A 221 13.77 0.39 -6.45
N HIS A 222 13.76 -0.83 -6.97
CA HIS A 222 14.91 -1.73 -7.10
C HIS A 222 15.18 -2.10 -8.57
N PRO A 223 15.91 -1.26 -9.32
CA PRO A 223 16.25 -1.57 -10.72
C PRO A 223 17.08 -2.86 -10.88
N ASP A 224 17.86 -3.22 -9.86
CA ASP A 224 18.65 -4.46 -9.80
C ASP A 224 17.77 -5.73 -9.73
N TRP A 225 16.55 -5.63 -9.22
CA TRP A 225 15.61 -6.75 -9.16
C TRP A 225 14.95 -7.04 -10.49
N ASP A 226 15.04 -6.12 -11.46
CA ASP A 226 14.39 -6.28 -12.76
C ASP A 226 14.92 -7.48 -13.55
N GLN A 227 16.18 -7.84 -13.33
CA GLN A 227 16.81 -9.04 -13.92
C GLN A 227 16.32 -10.35 -13.29
N MET A 228 15.97 -10.33 -12.00
CA MET A 228 15.45 -11.50 -11.29
C MET A 228 13.94 -11.65 -11.48
N GLY A 229 13.23 -10.53 -11.69
CA GLY A 229 11.78 -10.49 -11.68
C GLY A 229 11.20 -10.58 -10.27
N ILE A 230 9.91 -10.83 -10.18
CA ILE A 230 9.23 -11.23 -8.96
C ILE A 230 9.14 -12.76 -8.92
N PHE A 231 9.24 -13.35 -7.73
CA PHE A 231 9.20 -14.80 -7.57
C PHE A 231 7.78 -15.34 -7.82
N GLU A 232 7.73 -16.55 -8.35
CA GLU A 232 6.48 -17.28 -8.48
C GLU A 232 5.97 -17.70 -7.09
N TYR A 233 4.69 -17.53 -6.87
CA TYR A 233 3.99 -18.01 -5.69
C TYR A 233 3.04 -19.13 -6.10
N VAL A 234 3.19 -20.30 -5.48
CA VAL A 234 2.30 -21.45 -5.68
C VAL A 234 1.65 -21.79 -4.36
N CYS A 235 0.33 -21.69 -4.29
CA CYS A 235 -0.45 -22.18 -3.17
C CYS A 235 -0.95 -23.60 -3.47
N GLU A 236 -0.54 -24.54 -2.67
CA GLU A 236 -1.01 -25.92 -2.76
C GLU A 236 -2.06 -26.21 -1.68
N GLU A 237 -3.33 -26.34 -2.07
CA GLU A 237 -4.43 -26.66 -1.14
C GLU A 237 -4.20 -27.97 -0.35
N ASN A 238 -3.41 -28.90 -0.91
CA ASN A 238 -3.07 -30.14 -0.26
C ASN A 238 -1.82 -30.06 0.62
N ASN A 239 -1.09 -28.98 0.57
CA ASN A 239 0.05 -28.72 1.45
C ASN A 239 -0.44 -28.31 2.85
N ARG A 240 -1.15 -29.24 3.48
CA ARG A 240 -1.72 -29.03 4.80
C ARG A 240 -0.67 -29.37 5.84
N CYS A 241 -0.13 -28.35 6.47
CA CYS A 241 0.67 -28.51 7.69
C CYS A 241 -0.15 -28.02 8.89
N PRO A 242 -1.18 -28.73 9.36
CA PRO A 242 -1.96 -28.32 10.52
C PRO A 242 -1.05 -28.12 11.72
N GLY A 243 -1.00 -26.91 12.30
CA GLY A 243 -0.17 -26.59 13.44
C GLY A 243 1.33 -26.65 13.18
N GLY A 244 1.78 -26.39 11.94
CA GLY A 244 3.20 -26.38 11.57
C GLY A 244 3.84 -27.77 11.45
N LYS A 245 3.07 -28.83 11.48
CA LYS A 245 3.52 -30.21 11.32
C LYS A 245 3.11 -30.72 9.95
N CYS A 246 3.99 -30.53 8.97
CA CYS A 246 3.83 -31.19 7.68
C CYS A 246 4.01 -32.69 7.87
N ALA A 247 3.10 -33.50 7.33
CA ALA A 247 3.35 -34.93 7.19
C ALA A 247 4.58 -35.11 6.27
N LYS A 248 5.61 -35.80 6.75
CA LYS A 248 6.77 -36.20 5.97
C LYS A 248 6.37 -37.34 5.03
#